data_4b97f9c47a672f67b6506656ac38e4bd
#
_entry.id   4b97f9c47a672f67b6506656ac38e4bd
#
_cell.length_a   1.000
_cell.length_b   1.000
_cell.length_c   1.000
_cell.angle_alpha   90.00
_cell.angle_beta   90.00
_cell.angle_gamma   90.00
#
_symmetry.space_group_name_H-M   'P 1'
#
loop_
_entity.id
_entity.type
_entity.pdbx_description
1 polymer ?
#
loop_
_entity_poly.entity_id
_entity_poly.type
_entity_poly.pdbx_seq_one_letter_code
_entity_poly.pdbx_strand_id
1 'polypeptide(L)'
;MEAAEIANFKQGVKAMKIRATGMLAIFACFVFLSSAFAQDLGPQVRKLGDGIYVYVGKDFNSNSGIVLTQDGVVVIDTGQNPIESRAILEVVRKLTPMPVRFVIDTEPHPDHTTGHFVFSPPAVVIAAAGAGESMRGREREDPQRIQKMAAASPQMGTALEGYRFIPPHVEYQQKMTLNLGERTFELMYLKGVHSEADTAVWLPKERVLFSASGIVVNQINILRPFVTIPDILAAAKMMKALNPEHVVPGHGIPGTVKIFEDTEKYYALLLDRVGAMVKEGKSLDQIKKEVRMPEYAGWASQDRFPTNVDAAYKAVVGR
;
A
#
# COMPACT_ATOMS: atom_id res chain seq x y z
N MET A 1 -65.71 -58.99 21.63
CA MET A 1 -66.02 -57.89 20.68
C MET A 1 -64.73 -57.35 20.09
N GLU A 2 -63.78 -58.26 19.78
CA GLU A 2 -62.42 -57.87 19.36
C GLU A 2 -61.87 -58.72 18.19
N ALA A 3 -62.76 -59.56 17.59
CA ALA A 3 -62.35 -60.43 16.48
C ALA A 3 -62.98 -60.06 15.12
N ALA A 4 -63.82 -59.02 15.06
CA ALA A 4 -64.55 -58.65 13.85
C ALA A 4 -63.92 -57.41 13.11
N GLU A 5 -63.00 -56.68 13.73
CA GLU A 5 -62.36 -55.48 13.08
C GLU A 5 -61.06 -55.77 12.30
N ILE A 6 -60.47 -56.95 12.51
CA ILE A 6 -59.24 -57.30 11.83
C ILE A 6 -59.47 -57.95 10.45
N ALA A 7 -60.70 -58.36 10.15
CA ALA A 7 -61.03 -59.03 8.88
C ALA A 7 -61.34 -58.08 7.72
N ASN A 8 -61.65 -56.79 7.99
CA ASN A 8 -61.99 -55.83 6.93
C ASN A 8 -60.84 -55.01 6.37
N PHE A 9 -59.61 -55.16 6.91
CA PHE A 9 -58.44 -54.43 6.41
C PHE A 9 -57.69 -55.21 5.34
N LYS A 10 -58.04 -56.45 5.04
CA LYS A 10 -57.29 -57.28 4.05
C LYS A 10 -57.92 -57.41 2.69
N GLN A 11 -59.03 -56.76 2.35
CA GLN A 11 -59.67 -56.86 1.03
C GLN A 11 -59.61 -55.59 0.18
N GLY A 12 -58.84 -54.60 0.51
CA GLY A 12 -58.75 -53.28 -0.22
C GLY A 12 -57.55 -53.10 -1.06
N VAL A 13 -56.59 -54.00 -1.22
CA VAL A 13 -55.41 -53.82 -2.09
C VAL A 13 -55.61 -54.57 -3.41
N LYS A 14 -56.51 -54.08 -4.25
CA LYS A 14 -56.51 -54.43 -5.68
C LYS A 14 -55.26 -53.80 -6.34
N ALA A 15 -54.43 -54.65 -6.92
CA ALA A 15 -53.29 -54.35 -7.66
C ALA A 15 -53.54 -53.25 -8.75
N MET A 16 -53.09 -52.07 -8.51
CA MET A 16 -52.97 -51.01 -9.53
C MET A 16 -51.62 -51.20 -10.23
N LYS A 17 -51.68 -51.83 -11.41
CA LYS A 17 -50.54 -51.92 -12.31
C LYS A 17 -50.17 -50.49 -12.73
N ILE A 18 -49.20 -49.90 -12.08
CA ILE A 18 -48.57 -48.66 -12.52
C ILE A 18 -47.67 -49.03 -13.70
N ARG A 19 -48.06 -48.67 -14.90
CA ARG A 19 -47.19 -48.65 -16.08
C ARG A 19 -46.07 -47.66 -15.79
N ALA A 20 -44.88 -48.13 -15.59
CA ALA A 20 -43.68 -47.33 -15.54
C ALA A 20 -43.41 -46.75 -16.97
N THR A 21 -43.99 -45.60 -17.23
CA THR A 21 -43.56 -44.73 -18.32
C THR A 21 -42.33 -44.03 -17.77
N GLY A 22 -41.16 -44.42 -18.32
CA GLY A 22 -39.88 -43.83 -17.94
C GLY A 22 -39.88 -42.34 -18.24
N MET A 23 -39.98 -41.51 -17.21
CA MET A 23 -39.58 -40.12 -17.26
C MET A 23 -38.11 -40.05 -16.84
N LEU A 24 -37.26 -40.13 -17.87
CA LEU A 24 -35.84 -39.85 -17.74
C LEU A 24 -35.75 -38.34 -17.36
N ALA A 25 -35.64 -38.05 -16.07
CA ALA A 25 -35.29 -36.72 -15.59
C ALA A 25 -33.83 -36.48 -15.99
N ILE A 26 -33.63 -35.80 -17.14
CA ILE A 26 -32.35 -35.23 -17.51
C ILE A 26 -32.08 -34.11 -16.50
N PHE A 27 -31.34 -34.46 -15.45
CA PHE A 27 -30.70 -33.46 -14.58
C PHE A 27 -29.63 -32.78 -15.40
N ALA A 28 -30.04 -31.73 -16.15
CA ALA A 28 -29.09 -30.84 -16.80
C ALA A 28 -28.33 -30.13 -15.68
N CYS A 29 -27.19 -30.70 -15.28
CA CYS A 29 -26.16 -29.96 -14.59
C CYS A 29 -25.73 -28.80 -15.51
N PHE A 30 -26.38 -27.64 -15.38
CA PHE A 30 -25.82 -26.40 -15.82
C PHE A 30 -24.56 -26.17 -14.96
N VAL A 31 -23.46 -26.76 -15.41
CA VAL A 31 -22.14 -26.26 -15.05
C VAL A 31 -22.07 -24.86 -15.66
N PHE A 32 -22.43 -23.85 -14.87
CA PHE A 32 -22.00 -22.49 -15.15
C PHE A 32 -20.47 -22.51 -15.14
N LEU A 33 -19.87 -22.78 -16.28
CA LEU A 33 -18.52 -22.31 -16.57
C LEU A 33 -18.65 -20.78 -16.52
N SER A 34 -18.53 -20.23 -15.32
CA SER A 34 -18.13 -18.84 -15.15
C SER A 34 -16.74 -18.77 -15.78
N SER A 35 -16.68 -18.48 -17.10
CA SER A 35 -15.49 -17.90 -17.67
C SER A 35 -15.26 -16.64 -16.84
N ALA A 36 -14.37 -16.75 -15.87
CA ALA A 36 -13.84 -15.60 -15.15
C ALA A 36 -13.10 -14.79 -16.21
N PHE A 37 -13.83 -13.94 -16.93
CA PHE A 37 -13.20 -12.83 -17.62
C PHE A 37 -12.43 -12.11 -16.54
N ALA A 38 -11.10 -12.10 -16.65
CA ALA A 38 -10.26 -11.34 -15.76
C ALA A 38 -10.82 -9.92 -15.72
N GLN A 39 -11.35 -9.51 -14.59
CA GLN A 39 -12.00 -8.21 -14.45
C GLN A 39 -10.95 -7.15 -14.75
N ASP A 40 -11.23 -6.27 -15.72
CA ASP A 40 -10.33 -5.16 -16.00
C ASP A 40 -10.33 -4.17 -14.83
N LEU A 41 -9.25 -4.18 -14.08
CA LEU A 41 -9.02 -3.31 -12.93
C LEU A 41 -8.32 -2.01 -13.32
N GLY A 42 -7.93 -1.87 -14.58
CA GLY A 42 -7.19 -0.73 -15.11
C GLY A 42 -5.67 -0.92 -15.12
N PRO A 43 -4.95 -0.13 -15.91
CA PRO A 43 -3.52 -0.30 -16.18
C PRO A 43 -2.60 -0.05 -14.98
N GLN A 44 -3.08 0.66 -13.94
CA GLN A 44 -2.32 0.92 -12.73
C GLN A 44 -2.34 -0.24 -11.75
N VAL A 45 -3.29 -1.18 -11.87
CA VAL A 45 -3.45 -2.24 -10.88
C VAL A 45 -2.61 -3.45 -11.24
N ARG A 46 -1.81 -3.93 -10.28
CA ARG A 46 -1.04 -5.17 -10.39
C ARG A 46 -1.42 -6.11 -9.25
N LYS A 47 -1.64 -7.38 -9.60
CA LYS A 47 -1.82 -8.44 -8.62
C LYS A 47 -0.44 -8.92 -8.16
N LEU A 48 -0.19 -8.94 -6.84
CA LEU A 48 1.05 -9.44 -6.23
C LEU A 48 0.87 -10.85 -5.67
N GLY A 49 -0.35 -11.21 -5.31
CA GLY A 49 -0.67 -12.52 -4.75
C GLY A 49 -2.17 -12.70 -4.65
N ASP A 50 -2.62 -13.80 -4.07
CA ASP A 50 -4.05 -14.01 -3.89
C ASP A 50 -4.64 -12.99 -2.93
N GLY A 51 -5.64 -12.22 -3.40
CA GLY A 51 -6.25 -11.12 -2.65
C GLY A 51 -5.34 -9.92 -2.37
N ILE A 52 -4.14 -9.83 -2.97
CA ILE A 52 -3.22 -8.71 -2.76
C ILE A 52 -2.93 -8.01 -4.06
N TYR A 53 -3.24 -6.72 -4.09
CA TYR A 53 -3.06 -5.85 -5.24
C TYR A 53 -2.32 -4.58 -4.86
N VAL A 54 -1.69 -3.96 -5.84
CA VAL A 54 -1.12 -2.62 -5.72
C VAL A 54 -1.66 -1.73 -6.83
N TYR A 55 -2.11 -0.55 -6.47
CA TYR A 55 -2.34 0.54 -7.39
C TYR A 55 -1.03 1.30 -7.54
N VAL A 56 -0.40 1.20 -8.70
CA VAL A 56 0.89 1.83 -8.99
C VAL A 56 0.64 3.23 -9.52
N GLY A 57 1.12 4.24 -8.80
CA GLY A 57 1.00 5.63 -9.20
C GLY A 57 1.74 5.92 -10.51
N LYS A 58 1.15 6.77 -11.37
CA LYS A 58 1.80 7.22 -12.60
C LYS A 58 2.95 8.18 -12.28
N ASP A 59 3.96 8.19 -13.14
CA ASP A 59 5.02 9.21 -13.13
C ASP A 59 5.66 9.40 -11.74
N PHE A 60 5.88 8.28 -11.03
CA PHE A 60 6.37 8.25 -9.65
C PHE A 60 5.43 8.86 -8.61
N ASN A 61 4.13 8.94 -8.87
CA ASN A 61 3.12 9.17 -7.85
C ASN A 61 3.14 8.05 -6.79
N SER A 62 2.48 8.29 -5.67
CA SER A 62 2.42 7.32 -4.57
C SER A 62 1.70 6.02 -4.95
N ASN A 63 2.19 4.92 -4.44
CA ASN A 63 1.57 3.60 -4.56
C ASN A 63 0.55 3.37 -3.43
N SER A 64 -0.44 2.51 -3.68
CA SER A 64 -1.39 2.08 -2.65
C SER A 64 -1.61 0.58 -2.69
N GLY A 65 -1.61 -0.05 -1.53
CA GLY A 65 -1.95 -1.46 -1.38
C GLY A 65 -3.44 -1.70 -1.21
N ILE A 66 -3.96 -2.78 -1.78
CA ILE A 66 -5.32 -3.28 -1.56
C ILE A 66 -5.20 -4.74 -1.14
N VAL A 67 -5.56 -5.05 0.10
CA VAL A 67 -5.45 -6.40 0.66
C VAL A 67 -6.84 -6.87 1.06
N LEU A 68 -7.34 -7.86 0.35
CA LEU A 68 -8.62 -8.51 0.64
C LEU A 68 -8.43 -9.52 1.76
N THR A 69 -9.37 -9.56 2.69
CA THR A 69 -9.45 -10.57 3.75
C THR A 69 -10.88 -11.11 3.86
N GLN A 70 -11.10 -12.16 4.65
CA GLN A 70 -12.44 -12.69 4.91
C GLN A 70 -13.33 -11.71 5.70
N ASP A 71 -12.74 -10.77 6.45
CA ASP A 71 -13.46 -9.85 7.32
C ASP A 71 -13.48 -8.39 6.81
N GLY A 72 -13.04 -8.15 5.57
CA GLY A 72 -13.02 -6.83 4.95
C GLY A 72 -11.74 -6.54 4.19
N VAL A 73 -11.52 -5.30 3.85
CA VAL A 73 -10.37 -4.84 3.07
C VAL A 73 -9.48 -3.95 3.91
N VAL A 74 -8.17 -4.12 3.76
CA VAL A 74 -7.16 -3.17 4.23
C VAL A 74 -6.62 -2.41 3.02
N VAL A 75 -6.65 -1.08 3.07
CA VAL A 75 -5.98 -0.20 2.11
C VAL A 75 -4.70 0.33 2.76
N ILE A 76 -3.59 0.28 2.05
CA ILE A 76 -2.30 0.81 2.52
C ILE A 76 -2.00 2.02 1.65
N ASP A 77 -1.95 3.19 2.24
CA ASP A 77 -1.95 4.51 1.60
C ASP A 77 -3.17 4.77 0.68
N THR A 78 -3.53 6.02 0.52
CA THR A 78 -4.80 6.38 -0.14
C THR A 78 -4.64 7.00 -1.54
N GLY A 79 -3.44 6.91 -2.13
CA GLY A 79 -3.13 7.45 -3.46
C GLY A 79 -2.68 8.91 -3.43
N GLN A 80 -2.04 9.31 -4.50
CA GLN A 80 -1.42 10.63 -4.69
C GLN A 80 -2.36 11.81 -4.40
N ASN A 81 -3.65 11.63 -4.70
CA ASN A 81 -4.64 12.68 -4.59
C ASN A 81 -6.06 12.08 -4.58
N PRO A 82 -7.11 12.87 -4.28
CA PRO A 82 -8.49 12.39 -4.21
C PRO A 82 -9.04 11.71 -5.48
N ILE A 83 -8.54 12.04 -6.67
CA ILE A 83 -8.94 11.36 -7.92
C ILE A 83 -8.47 9.91 -7.87
N GLU A 84 -7.19 9.68 -7.52
CA GLU A 84 -6.65 8.32 -7.37
C GLU A 84 -7.30 7.58 -6.20
N SER A 85 -7.56 8.27 -5.07
CA SER A 85 -8.25 7.66 -3.93
C SER A 85 -9.62 7.09 -4.31
N ARG A 86 -10.39 7.83 -5.09
CA ARG A 86 -11.69 7.35 -5.61
C ARG A 86 -11.51 6.21 -6.62
N ALA A 87 -10.49 6.26 -7.48
CA ALA A 87 -10.17 5.16 -8.40
C ALA A 87 -9.79 3.88 -7.63
N ILE A 88 -9.00 4.00 -6.56
CA ILE A 88 -8.65 2.86 -5.68
C ILE A 88 -9.92 2.28 -5.04
N LEU A 89 -10.84 3.13 -4.54
CA LEU A 89 -12.11 2.66 -3.99
C LEU A 89 -12.96 1.92 -5.03
N GLU A 90 -12.99 2.39 -6.28
CA GLU A 90 -13.67 1.68 -7.37
C GLU A 90 -13.03 0.33 -7.68
N VAL A 91 -11.69 0.22 -7.62
CA VAL A 91 -10.99 -1.07 -7.73
C VAL A 91 -11.41 -2.01 -6.60
N VAL A 92 -11.46 -1.53 -5.35
CA VAL A 92 -11.95 -2.33 -4.22
C VAL A 92 -13.36 -2.84 -4.47
N ARG A 93 -14.29 -1.98 -4.92
CA ARG A 93 -15.68 -2.35 -5.22
C ARG A 93 -15.82 -3.39 -6.34
N LYS A 94 -14.92 -3.33 -7.32
CA LYS A 94 -14.84 -4.35 -8.35
C LYS A 94 -14.36 -5.70 -7.78
N LEU A 95 -13.40 -5.69 -6.87
CA LEU A 95 -12.79 -6.92 -6.32
C LEU A 95 -13.68 -7.63 -5.30
N THR A 96 -14.46 -6.88 -4.49
CA THR A 96 -15.24 -7.45 -3.39
C THR A 96 -16.37 -6.51 -2.95
N PRO A 97 -17.51 -7.06 -2.48
CA PRO A 97 -18.54 -6.26 -1.81
C PRO A 97 -18.18 -5.90 -0.36
N MET A 98 -17.08 -6.44 0.17
CA MET A 98 -16.67 -6.19 1.56
C MET A 98 -16.19 -4.76 1.76
N PRO A 99 -16.50 -4.14 2.91
CA PRO A 99 -16.07 -2.77 3.19
C PRO A 99 -14.57 -2.66 3.46
N VAL A 100 -14.01 -1.48 3.19
CA VAL A 100 -12.69 -1.13 3.74
C VAL A 100 -12.83 -0.95 5.25
N ARG A 101 -12.09 -1.77 6.00
CA ARG A 101 -12.09 -1.77 7.47
C ARG A 101 -10.97 -0.93 8.05
N PHE A 102 -9.82 -0.95 7.39
CA PHE A 102 -8.64 -0.23 7.83
C PHE A 102 -7.97 0.47 6.64
N VAL A 103 -7.45 1.65 6.93
CA VAL A 103 -6.42 2.33 6.15
C VAL A 103 -5.16 2.34 6.99
N ILE A 104 -4.03 1.94 6.42
CA ILE A 104 -2.72 1.97 7.09
C ILE A 104 -1.85 2.97 6.33
N ASP A 105 -1.38 4.02 7.01
CA ASP A 105 -0.48 4.99 6.41
C ASP A 105 0.96 4.49 6.51
N THR A 106 1.68 4.48 5.37
CA THR A 106 3.12 4.25 5.40
C THR A 106 3.89 5.50 5.79
N GLU A 107 3.29 6.67 5.63
CA GLU A 107 3.84 7.97 6.00
C GLU A 107 2.75 9.06 6.07
N PRO A 108 3.01 10.22 6.74
CA PRO A 108 1.99 11.24 6.94
C PRO A 108 1.87 12.28 5.81
N HIS A 109 2.57 12.11 4.68
CA HIS A 109 2.52 13.10 3.61
C HIS A 109 1.18 13.13 2.88
N PRO A 110 0.76 14.29 2.33
CA PRO A 110 -0.55 14.45 1.71
C PRO A 110 -0.83 13.53 0.54
N ASP A 111 0.20 13.17 -0.21
CA ASP A 111 0.13 12.23 -1.34
C ASP A 111 -0.04 10.76 -0.92
N HIS A 112 -0.11 10.47 0.38
CA HIS A 112 -0.49 9.18 0.95
C HIS A 112 -1.79 9.27 1.76
N THR A 113 -2.12 10.45 2.30
CA THR A 113 -3.13 10.59 3.37
C THR A 113 -4.33 11.48 3.01
N THR A 114 -4.24 12.34 1.97
CA THR A 114 -5.34 13.26 1.62
C THR A 114 -6.65 12.51 1.29
N GLY A 115 -6.55 11.25 0.87
CA GLY A 115 -7.69 10.40 0.52
C GLY A 115 -8.42 9.73 1.68
N HIS A 116 -8.02 9.93 2.94
CA HIS A 116 -8.65 9.28 4.10
C HIS A 116 -10.18 9.44 4.09
N PHE A 117 -10.68 10.62 3.75
CA PHE A 117 -12.12 10.92 3.72
C PHE A 117 -12.93 10.08 2.70
N VAL A 118 -12.25 9.48 1.71
CA VAL A 118 -12.87 8.59 0.73
C VAL A 118 -13.20 7.23 1.35
N PHE A 119 -12.39 6.78 2.32
CA PHE A 119 -12.49 5.47 2.93
C PHE A 119 -13.08 5.50 4.35
N SER A 120 -12.92 6.61 5.07
CA SER A 120 -13.35 6.76 6.46
C SER A 120 -14.45 7.79 6.65
N PRO A 121 -15.57 7.47 7.34
CA PRO A 121 -15.95 6.15 7.78
C PRO A 121 -16.36 5.25 6.60
N PRO A 122 -16.37 3.91 6.72
CA PRO A 122 -16.24 3.18 7.99
C PRO A 122 -14.80 2.80 8.38
N ALA A 123 -13.80 3.04 7.53
CA ALA A 123 -12.44 2.59 7.80
C ALA A 123 -11.80 3.31 9.02
N VAL A 124 -11.07 2.53 9.82
CA VAL A 124 -10.20 3.04 10.88
C VAL A 124 -8.82 3.32 10.27
N VAL A 125 -8.30 4.53 10.45
CA VAL A 125 -6.97 4.93 9.98
C VAL A 125 -5.94 4.64 11.06
N ILE A 126 -4.86 3.93 10.69
CA ILE A 126 -3.75 3.53 11.57
C ILE A 126 -2.46 4.11 11.00
N ALA A 127 -1.63 4.71 11.84
CA ALA A 127 -0.33 5.24 11.46
C ALA A 127 0.70 5.11 12.60
N ALA A 128 1.97 5.37 12.31
CA ALA A 128 2.98 5.50 13.34
C ALA A 128 2.77 6.77 14.18
N ALA A 129 3.21 6.74 15.43
CA ALA A 129 3.11 7.86 16.35
C ALA A 129 3.81 9.12 15.80
N GLY A 130 3.12 10.25 15.90
CA GLY A 130 3.54 11.53 15.33
C GLY A 130 2.93 11.84 13.94
N ALA A 131 2.35 10.85 13.26
CA ALA A 131 1.72 11.08 11.96
C ALA A 131 0.59 12.11 12.03
N GLY A 132 -0.31 11.99 13.01
CA GLY A 132 -1.43 12.92 13.17
C GLY A 132 -0.98 14.32 13.47
N GLU A 133 0.09 14.53 14.25
CA GLU A 133 0.64 15.87 14.49
C GLU A 133 1.30 16.45 13.24
N SER A 134 2.07 15.65 12.51
CA SER A 134 2.66 16.05 11.24
C SER A 134 1.58 16.46 10.23
N MET A 135 0.48 15.71 10.12
CA MET A 135 -0.66 16.05 9.27
C MET A 135 -1.34 17.35 9.71
N ARG A 136 -1.62 17.51 11.01
CA ARG A 136 -2.20 18.75 11.57
C ARG A 136 -1.28 19.95 11.37
N GLY A 137 0.03 19.75 11.47
CA GLY A 137 1.03 20.78 11.19
C GLY A 137 0.86 21.36 9.79
N ARG A 138 0.77 20.50 8.77
CA ARG A 138 0.59 20.92 7.37
C ARG A 138 -0.74 21.63 7.11
N GLU A 139 -1.83 21.22 7.77
CA GLU A 139 -3.10 21.94 7.67
C GLU A 139 -3.01 23.36 8.28
N ARG A 140 -2.21 23.53 9.34
CA ARG A 140 -1.95 24.87 9.93
C ARG A 140 -1.05 25.73 9.04
N GLU A 141 -0.05 25.14 8.38
CA GLU A 141 0.90 25.84 7.50
C GLU A 141 0.24 26.34 6.23
N ASP A 142 -0.65 25.56 5.61
CA ASP A 142 -1.42 25.97 4.43
C ASP A 142 -2.92 25.66 4.58
N PRO A 143 -3.68 26.49 5.31
CA PRO A 143 -5.13 26.30 5.50
C PRO A 143 -5.93 26.34 4.19
N GLN A 144 -5.35 26.86 3.12
CA GLN A 144 -5.98 26.95 1.79
C GLN A 144 -5.59 25.80 0.87
N ARG A 145 -4.78 24.86 1.32
CA ARG A 145 -4.27 23.75 0.52
C ARG A 145 -5.37 23.03 -0.27
N ILE A 146 -6.44 22.67 0.40
CA ILE A 146 -7.57 21.94 -0.20
C ILE A 146 -8.31 22.81 -1.22
N GLN A 147 -8.53 24.08 -0.96
CA GLN A 147 -9.16 25.02 -1.90
C GLN A 147 -8.31 25.22 -3.15
N LYS A 148 -6.98 25.38 -2.98
CA LYS A 148 -6.03 25.44 -4.10
C LYS A 148 -6.05 24.15 -4.92
N MET A 149 -6.08 22.98 -4.25
CA MET A 149 -6.18 21.69 -4.91
C MET A 149 -7.51 21.56 -5.69
N ALA A 150 -8.63 21.92 -5.10
CA ALA A 150 -9.94 21.88 -5.78
C ALA A 150 -9.99 22.78 -7.01
N ALA A 151 -9.33 23.93 -6.96
CA ALA A 151 -9.27 24.87 -8.07
C ALA A 151 -8.34 24.42 -9.22
N ALA A 152 -7.51 23.40 -9.02
CA ALA A 152 -6.55 22.94 -10.04
C ALA A 152 -7.23 22.35 -11.28
N SER A 153 -8.39 21.71 -11.13
CA SER A 153 -9.23 21.23 -12.24
C SER A 153 -10.66 20.91 -11.79
N PRO A 154 -11.65 20.90 -12.69
CA PRO A 154 -13.01 20.45 -12.37
C PRO A 154 -13.05 19.03 -11.78
N GLN A 155 -12.22 18.12 -12.33
CA GLN A 155 -12.16 16.74 -11.83
C GLN A 155 -11.64 16.68 -10.38
N MET A 156 -10.66 17.51 -10.05
CA MET A 156 -10.14 17.58 -8.68
C MET A 156 -11.19 18.18 -7.74
N GLY A 157 -11.91 19.22 -8.17
CA GLY A 157 -13.04 19.77 -7.41
C GLY A 157 -14.08 18.71 -7.08
N THR A 158 -14.53 17.95 -8.08
CA THR A 158 -15.48 16.83 -7.89
C THR A 158 -14.89 15.74 -7.00
N ALA A 159 -13.61 15.38 -7.17
CA ALA A 159 -12.96 14.36 -6.34
C ALA A 159 -12.87 14.77 -4.87
N LEU A 160 -12.83 16.07 -4.58
CA LEU A 160 -12.79 16.63 -3.22
C LEU A 160 -14.18 16.86 -2.59
N GLU A 161 -15.27 16.57 -3.30
CA GLU A 161 -16.61 16.66 -2.72
C GLU A 161 -16.71 15.81 -1.44
N GLY A 162 -17.19 16.42 -0.37
CA GLY A 162 -17.28 15.80 0.95
C GLY A 162 -15.95 15.70 1.70
N TYR A 163 -14.91 16.39 1.23
CA TYR A 163 -13.63 16.43 1.95
C TYR A 163 -13.80 16.85 3.40
N ARG A 164 -13.11 16.13 4.26
CA ARG A 164 -12.89 16.49 5.65
C ARG A 164 -11.50 15.98 6.04
N PHE A 165 -10.82 16.73 6.87
CA PHE A 165 -9.55 16.30 7.43
C PHE A 165 -9.77 15.16 8.41
N ILE A 166 -9.12 14.03 8.18
CA ILE A 166 -9.19 12.83 9.03
C ILE A 166 -7.77 12.44 9.40
N PRO A 167 -7.32 12.76 10.62
CA PRO A 167 -6.06 12.25 11.15
C PRO A 167 -6.19 10.76 11.49
N PRO A 168 -5.06 10.07 11.79
CA PRO A 168 -5.11 8.69 12.28
C PRO A 168 -6.00 8.55 13.52
N HIS A 169 -6.80 7.48 13.54
CA HIS A 169 -7.62 7.09 14.69
C HIS A 169 -6.81 6.31 15.71
N VAL A 170 -5.79 5.59 15.24
CA VAL A 170 -4.88 4.79 16.06
C VAL A 170 -3.46 5.13 15.66
N GLU A 171 -2.63 5.48 16.63
CA GLU A 171 -1.19 5.64 16.44
C GLU A 171 -0.44 4.63 17.30
N TYR A 172 0.59 3.98 16.71
CA TYR A 172 1.43 3.01 17.41
C TYR A 172 2.89 3.50 17.46
N GLN A 173 3.67 3.06 18.46
CA GLN A 173 5.01 3.62 18.70
C GLN A 173 6.13 2.87 17.98
N GLN A 174 6.25 1.56 18.16
CA GLN A 174 7.36 0.78 17.60
C GLN A 174 6.90 -0.30 16.63
N LYS A 175 5.99 -1.13 17.09
CA LYS A 175 5.40 -2.22 16.33
C LYS A 175 3.94 -2.38 16.69
N MET A 176 3.16 -2.79 15.71
CA MET A 176 1.77 -3.17 15.89
C MET A 176 1.48 -4.38 15.02
N THR A 177 0.72 -5.33 15.54
CA THR A 177 0.17 -6.44 14.77
C THR A 177 -1.32 -6.24 14.61
N LEU A 178 -1.78 -6.19 13.37
CA LEU A 178 -3.20 -6.19 13.02
C LEU A 178 -3.53 -7.55 12.40
N ASN A 179 -4.47 -8.28 13.02
CA ASN A 179 -5.05 -9.49 12.44
C ASN A 179 -6.44 -9.17 11.92
N LEU A 180 -6.71 -9.49 10.66
CA LEU A 180 -8.02 -9.33 10.03
C LEU A 180 -8.30 -10.54 9.13
N GLY A 181 -9.33 -11.30 9.48
CA GLY A 181 -9.60 -12.58 8.84
C GLY A 181 -8.40 -13.52 8.96
N GLU A 182 -7.98 -14.09 7.83
CA GLU A 182 -6.87 -15.03 7.75
C GLU A 182 -5.48 -14.36 7.62
N ARG A 183 -5.42 -13.03 7.65
CA ARG A 183 -4.19 -12.28 7.38
C ARG A 183 -3.65 -11.56 8.61
N THR A 184 -2.34 -11.50 8.66
CA THR A 184 -1.57 -10.75 9.67
C THR A 184 -0.80 -9.63 8.98
N PHE A 185 -0.91 -8.44 9.52
CA PHE A 185 -0.15 -7.25 9.12
C PHE A 185 0.76 -6.86 10.28
N GLU A 186 2.05 -6.92 10.06
CA GLU A 186 3.06 -6.44 11.02
C GLU A 186 3.48 -5.03 10.62
N LEU A 187 3.13 -4.05 11.40
CA LEU A 187 3.47 -2.64 11.21
C LEU A 187 4.74 -2.35 12.01
N MET A 188 5.74 -1.81 11.34
CA MET A 188 7.04 -1.49 11.94
C MET A 188 7.36 -0.01 11.72
N TYR A 189 7.59 0.72 12.79
CA TYR A 189 8.03 2.11 12.71
C TYR A 189 9.45 2.19 12.14
N LEU A 190 9.61 3.03 11.12
CA LEU A 190 10.89 3.33 10.47
C LEU A 190 11.32 4.74 10.88
N LYS A 191 12.21 4.82 11.88
CA LYS A 191 12.65 6.11 12.41
C LYS A 191 13.41 6.93 11.38
N GLY A 192 12.83 8.08 10.95
CA GLY A 192 13.56 9.10 10.20
C GLY A 192 14.09 8.66 8.82
N VAL A 193 13.36 7.79 8.13
CA VAL A 193 13.80 7.27 6.82
C VAL A 193 13.35 8.19 5.68
N HIS A 194 12.17 8.83 5.84
CA HIS A 194 11.62 9.77 4.87
C HIS A 194 10.80 10.89 5.53
N SER A 195 10.03 10.52 6.55
CA SER A 195 9.21 11.43 7.36
C SER A 195 9.47 11.21 8.84
N GLU A 196 8.73 11.92 9.68
CA GLU A 196 8.78 11.75 11.14
C GLU A 196 8.08 10.46 11.60
N ALA A 197 7.23 9.86 10.75
CA ALA A 197 6.33 8.77 11.14
C ALA A 197 6.17 7.73 10.02
N ASP A 198 7.29 7.19 9.55
CA ASP A 198 7.28 6.17 8.51
C ASP A 198 6.95 4.79 9.06
N THR A 199 6.22 4.00 8.28
CA THR A 199 5.78 2.64 8.59
C THR A 199 6.14 1.69 7.47
N ALA A 200 6.81 0.58 7.78
CA ALA A 200 6.80 -0.59 6.92
C ALA A 200 5.64 -1.51 7.30
N VAL A 201 4.88 -2.01 6.31
CA VAL A 201 3.78 -2.95 6.50
C VAL A 201 4.17 -4.30 5.90
N TRP A 202 4.34 -5.30 6.75
CA TRP A 202 4.77 -6.64 6.37
C TRP A 202 3.63 -7.65 6.49
N LEU A 203 3.40 -8.43 5.44
CA LEU A 203 2.50 -9.57 5.41
C LEU A 203 3.36 -10.85 5.39
N PRO A 204 3.60 -11.48 6.55
CA PRO A 204 4.62 -12.53 6.70
C PRO A 204 4.29 -13.80 5.91
N LYS A 205 3.03 -14.22 5.88
CA LYS A 205 2.58 -15.41 5.16
C LYS A 205 2.71 -15.23 3.65
N GLU A 206 2.34 -14.07 3.15
CA GLU A 206 2.34 -13.75 1.73
C GLU A 206 3.67 -13.22 1.23
N ARG A 207 4.57 -12.85 2.14
CA ARG A 207 5.89 -12.28 1.87
C ARG A 207 5.83 -11.01 1.03
N VAL A 208 4.82 -10.17 1.30
CA VAL A 208 4.65 -8.85 0.68
C VAL A 208 4.99 -7.76 1.68
N LEU A 209 5.83 -6.82 1.28
CA LEU A 209 6.28 -5.71 2.11
C LEU A 209 5.98 -4.37 1.42
N PHE A 210 5.31 -3.48 2.12
CA PHE A 210 5.18 -2.06 1.76
C PHE A 210 6.22 -1.29 2.58
N SER A 211 7.15 -0.58 1.89
CA SER A 211 8.39 -0.11 2.52
C SER A 211 8.45 1.41 2.76
N ALA A 212 7.33 2.12 2.64
CA ALA A 212 7.28 3.58 2.67
C ALA A 212 8.18 4.24 1.58
N SER A 213 8.34 5.57 1.62
CA SER A 213 9.06 6.33 0.58
C SER A 213 10.55 6.54 0.86
N GLY A 214 11.05 6.06 1.97
CA GLY A 214 12.48 6.13 2.29
C GLY A 214 13.35 5.22 1.40
N ILE A 215 12.76 4.17 0.87
CA ILE A 215 13.38 3.18 0.01
C ILE A 215 12.75 3.24 -1.37
N VAL A 216 13.36 3.98 -2.27
CA VAL A 216 12.91 4.13 -3.66
C VAL A 216 14.08 3.90 -4.62
N VAL A 217 13.78 3.40 -5.81
CA VAL A 217 14.74 3.19 -6.89
C VAL A 217 14.22 3.82 -8.20
N ASN A 218 15.13 4.05 -9.13
CA ASN A 218 14.86 4.77 -10.39
C ASN A 218 14.42 6.23 -10.20
N GLN A 219 14.56 6.74 -8.98
CA GLN A 219 14.29 8.13 -8.59
C GLN A 219 15.25 8.55 -7.49
N ILE A 220 15.75 9.78 -7.54
CA ILE A 220 16.48 10.39 -6.43
C ILE A 220 15.48 10.77 -5.34
N ASN A 221 15.65 10.20 -4.15
CA ASN A 221 14.79 10.53 -3.02
C ASN A 221 15.16 11.91 -2.45
N ILE A 222 14.17 12.64 -1.93
CA ILE A 222 14.45 13.85 -1.18
C ILE A 222 14.88 13.50 0.25
N LEU A 223 16.08 13.92 0.65
CA LEU A 223 16.54 13.75 2.03
C LEU A 223 16.31 15.04 2.82
N ARG A 224 15.37 15.01 3.75
CA ARG A 224 15.07 16.10 4.65
C ARG A 224 16.16 16.23 5.72
N PRO A 225 16.33 17.39 6.40
CA PRO A 225 17.43 17.63 7.35
C PRO A 225 17.55 16.59 8.50
N PHE A 226 16.44 15.95 8.87
CA PHE A 226 16.40 14.92 9.93
C PHE A 226 16.60 13.48 9.40
N VAL A 227 16.56 13.28 8.08
CA VAL A 227 16.79 11.99 7.44
C VAL A 227 18.30 11.75 7.31
N THR A 228 18.76 10.57 7.74
CA THR A 228 20.17 10.22 7.64
C THR A 228 20.39 8.99 6.76
N ILE A 229 21.49 8.98 6.00
CA ILE A 229 21.84 7.80 5.19
C ILE A 229 22.03 6.54 6.06
N PRO A 230 22.67 6.59 7.23
CA PRO A 230 22.74 5.44 8.13
C PRO A 230 21.37 4.87 8.53
N ASP A 231 20.38 5.70 8.83
CA ASP A 231 19.03 5.25 9.19
C ASP A 231 18.32 4.58 7.99
N ILE A 232 18.46 5.15 6.77
CA ILE A 232 17.96 4.52 5.54
C ILE A 232 18.58 3.14 5.33
N LEU A 233 19.90 3.02 5.46
CA LEU A 233 20.61 1.75 5.27
C LEU A 233 20.25 0.73 6.34
N ALA A 234 20.06 1.16 7.59
CA ALA A 234 19.61 0.29 8.67
C ALA A 234 18.20 -0.24 8.42
N ALA A 235 17.27 0.62 7.97
CA ALA A 235 15.92 0.24 7.60
C ALA A 235 15.91 -0.72 6.40
N ALA A 236 16.69 -0.43 5.35
CA ALA A 236 16.83 -1.29 4.18
C ALA A 236 17.34 -2.69 4.58
N LYS A 237 18.39 -2.76 5.43
CA LYS A 237 18.92 -4.02 5.95
C LYS A 237 17.89 -4.80 6.77
N MET A 238 17.14 -4.11 7.64
CA MET A 238 16.09 -4.73 8.46
C MET A 238 14.97 -5.31 7.57
N MET A 239 14.48 -4.55 6.61
CA MET A 239 13.43 -4.99 5.71
C MET A 239 13.89 -6.10 4.76
N LYS A 240 15.14 -6.05 4.27
CA LYS A 240 15.75 -7.10 3.46
C LYS A 240 15.85 -8.44 4.23
N ALA A 241 16.12 -8.40 5.53
CA ALA A 241 16.19 -9.58 6.38
C ALA A 241 14.86 -10.32 6.56
N LEU A 242 13.70 -9.65 6.31
CA LEU A 242 12.38 -10.29 6.25
C LEU A 242 12.24 -11.20 5.02
N ASN A 243 13.14 -11.09 4.06
CA ASN A 243 13.16 -11.86 2.81
C ASN A 243 11.84 -11.77 2.03
N PRO A 244 11.32 -10.55 1.73
CA PRO A 244 10.08 -10.38 0.99
C PRO A 244 10.21 -10.92 -0.45
N GLU A 245 9.12 -11.50 -0.96
CA GLU A 245 9.00 -11.85 -2.38
C GLU A 245 8.63 -10.63 -3.22
N HIS A 246 7.74 -9.78 -2.67
CA HIS A 246 7.33 -8.53 -3.28
C HIS A 246 7.62 -7.36 -2.34
N VAL A 247 8.19 -6.30 -2.89
CA VAL A 247 8.43 -5.02 -2.21
C VAL A 247 7.69 -3.93 -2.95
N VAL A 248 6.82 -3.22 -2.25
CA VAL A 248 6.08 -2.06 -2.76
C VAL A 248 6.66 -0.82 -2.08
N PRO A 249 7.44 0.00 -2.79
CA PRO A 249 7.90 1.28 -2.27
C PRO A 249 6.75 2.29 -2.23
N GLY A 250 6.89 3.35 -1.46
CA GLY A 250 5.89 4.43 -1.44
C GLY A 250 5.70 5.08 -2.82
N HIS A 251 6.75 5.15 -3.62
CA HIS A 251 6.74 5.64 -4.99
C HIS A 251 7.52 4.72 -5.93
N GLY A 252 7.16 4.77 -7.23
CA GLY A 252 7.87 4.03 -8.27
C GLY A 252 7.36 2.59 -8.43
N ILE A 253 8.15 1.75 -9.10
CA ILE A 253 7.70 0.44 -9.55
C ILE A 253 7.90 -0.60 -8.43
N PRO A 254 6.87 -1.38 -8.05
CA PRO A 254 7.04 -2.54 -7.17
C PRO A 254 8.06 -3.53 -7.72
N GLY A 255 8.83 -4.14 -6.82
CA GLY A 255 9.92 -5.06 -7.18
C GLY A 255 10.11 -6.17 -6.14
N THR A 256 11.36 -6.57 -5.97
CA THR A 256 11.80 -7.60 -5.04
C THR A 256 12.83 -7.04 -4.05
N VAL A 257 13.48 -7.88 -3.26
CA VAL A 257 14.62 -7.49 -2.39
C VAL A 257 15.71 -6.69 -3.11
N LYS A 258 15.76 -6.74 -4.44
CA LYS A 258 16.68 -5.98 -5.26
C LYS A 258 16.57 -4.46 -5.03
N ILE A 259 15.38 -3.96 -4.68
CA ILE A 259 15.16 -2.54 -4.32
C ILE A 259 16.10 -2.13 -3.17
N PHE A 260 16.26 -2.98 -2.15
CA PHE A 260 17.17 -2.69 -1.03
C PHE A 260 18.63 -2.73 -1.47
N GLU A 261 19.01 -3.68 -2.33
CA GLU A 261 20.38 -3.78 -2.85
C GLU A 261 20.76 -2.57 -3.71
N ASP A 262 19.84 -2.10 -4.53
CA ASP A 262 20.08 -0.91 -5.38
C ASP A 262 20.15 0.37 -4.53
N THR A 263 19.35 0.46 -3.45
CA THR A 263 19.42 1.53 -2.45
C THR A 263 20.79 1.51 -1.72
N GLU A 264 21.21 0.32 -1.25
CA GLU A 264 22.53 0.14 -0.60
C GLU A 264 23.67 0.57 -1.52
N LYS A 265 23.63 0.17 -2.79
CA LYS A 265 24.66 0.53 -3.80
C LYS A 265 24.70 2.02 -4.07
N TYR A 266 23.54 2.67 -4.23
CA TYR A 266 23.45 4.10 -4.46
C TYR A 266 24.10 4.90 -3.33
N TYR A 267 23.71 4.64 -2.10
CA TYR A 267 24.25 5.39 -0.96
C TYR A 267 25.71 5.03 -0.64
N ALA A 268 26.13 3.78 -0.81
CA ALA A 268 27.53 3.39 -0.65
C ALA A 268 28.43 4.15 -1.63
N LEU A 269 28.07 4.22 -2.90
CA LEU A 269 28.82 4.95 -3.91
C LEU A 269 28.84 6.45 -3.65
N LEU A 270 27.72 7.04 -3.22
CA LEU A 270 27.63 8.46 -2.88
C LEU A 270 28.53 8.79 -1.68
N LEU A 271 28.49 7.98 -0.62
CA LEU A 271 29.34 8.14 0.56
C LEU A 271 30.83 8.02 0.22
N ASP A 272 31.21 7.08 -0.64
CA ASP A 272 32.60 6.89 -1.08
C ASP A 272 33.10 8.14 -1.83
N ARG A 273 32.35 8.64 -2.81
CA ARG A 273 32.70 9.82 -3.61
C ARG A 273 32.79 11.08 -2.76
N VAL A 274 31.79 11.33 -1.93
CA VAL A 274 31.80 12.48 -1.01
C VAL A 274 32.93 12.34 -0.01
N GLY A 275 33.18 11.14 0.52
CA GLY A 275 34.29 10.87 1.47
C GLY A 275 35.67 11.13 0.87
N ALA A 276 35.89 10.75 -0.39
CA ALA A 276 37.14 11.06 -1.10
C ALA A 276 37.37 12.58 -1.22
N MET A 277 36.32 13.33 -1.61
CA MET A 277 36.41 14.79 -1.76
C MET A 277 36.59 15.52 -0.42
N VAL A 278 36.01 15.02 0.67
CA VAL A 278 36.23 15.52 2.04
C VAL A 278 37.68 15.31 2.44
N LYS A 279 38.28 14.13 2.14
CA LYS A 279 39.72 13.88 2.39
C LYS A 279 40.65 14.77 1.61
N GLU A 280 40.24 15.22 0.41
CA GLU A 280 40.94 16.24 -0.40
C GLU A 280 40.79 17.66 0.17
N GLY A 281 40.05 17.86 1.26
CA GLY A 281 39.83 19.16 1.89
C GLY A 281 38.78 20.05 1.19
N LYS A 282 37.94 19.46 0.33
CA LYS A 282 36.91 20.24 -0.38
C LYS A 282 35.77 20.62 0.57
N SER A 283 35.28 21.83 0.42
CA SER A 283 34.09 22.31 1.13
C SER A 283 32.82 21.65 0.59
N LEU A 284 31.74 21.67 1.37
CA LEU A 284 30.43 21.16 0.93
C LEU A 284 29.95 21.79 -0.38
N ASP A 285 30.15 23.12 -0.54
CA ASP A 285 29.78 23.84 -1.78
C ASP A 285 30.58 23.39 -3.01
N GLN A 286 31.85 23.08 -2.82
CA GLN A 286 32.70 22.52 -3.90
C GLN A 286 32.23 21.10 -4.23
N ILE A 287 31.95 20.26 -3.22
CA ILE A 287 31.48 18.90 -3.40
C ILE A 287 30.15 18.90 -4.17
N LYS A 288 29.17 19.74 -3.79
CA LYS A 288 27.90 19.89 -4.52
C LYS A 288 28.07 20.24 -5.99
N LYS A 289 29.07 21.06 -6.33
CA LYS A 289 29.35 21.46 -7.70
C LYS A 289 30.06 20.37 -8.52
N GLU A 290 30.87 19.54 -7.89
CA GLU A 290 31.79 18.64 -8.55
C GLU A 290 31.40 17.17 -8.52
N VAL A 291 30.73 16.69 -7.44
CA VAL A 291 30.33 15.29 -7.33
C VAL A 291 29.35 14.90 -8.43
N ARG A 292 29.59 13.76 -9.03
CA ARG A 292 28.74 13.21 -10.11
C ARG A 292 28.39 11.76 -9.84
N MET A 293 27.22 11.35 -10.26
CA MET A 293 26.72 9.96 -10.17
C MET A 293 26.19 9.52 -11.54
N PRO A 294 27.05 9.40 -12.57
CA PRO A 294 26.62 9.12 -13.94
C PRO A 294 25.87 7.77 -14.06
N GLU A 295 26.14 6.82 -13.17
CA GLU A 295 25.45 5.52 -13.08
C GLU A 295 23.94 5.68 -12.78
N TYR A 296 23.58 6.80 -12.20
CA TYR A 296 22.20 7.13 -11.79
C TYR A 296 21.63 8.34 -12.54
N ALA A 297 22.29 8.77 -13.63
CA ALA A 297 21.83 9.92 -14.43
C ALA A 297 20.44 9.71 -15.05
N GLY A 298 20.05 8.44 -15.29
CA GLY A 298 18.72 8.07 -15.79
C GLY A 298 17.62 8.01 -14.72
N TRP A 299 17.97 8.21 -13.44
CA TRP A 299 16.95 8.25 -12.40
C TRP A 299 16.17 9.56 -12.44
N ALA A 300 14.87 9.51 -12.12
CA ALA A 300 14.01 10.69 -12.03
C ALA A 300 14.43 11.62 -10.88
N SER A 301 13.88 12.85 -10.85
CA SER A 301 14.05 13.82 -9.76
C SER A 301 15.50 14.18 -9.44
N GLN A 302 16.31 14.41 -10.49
CA GLN A 302 17.72 14.80 -10.35
C GLN A 302 17.91 16.11 -9.58
N ASP A 303 16.92 16.99 -9.56
CA ASP A 303 16.87 18.23 -8.78
C ASP A 303 16.99 18.00 -7.26
N ARG A 304 16.69 16.79 -6.79
CA ARG A 304 16.81 16.39 -5.38
C ARG A 304 18.22 15.94 -4.98
N PHE A 305 19.10 15.68 -5.94
CA PHE A 305 20.45 15.19 -5.69
C PHE A 305 21.27 16.05 -4.70
N PRO A 306 21.20 17.39 -4.71
CA PRO A 306 21.91 18.21 -3.73
C PRO A 306 21.56 17.87 -2.26
N THR A 307 20.33 17.46 -1.96
CA THR A 307 19.94 17.06 -0.59
C THR A 307 20.62 15.76 -0.16
N ASN A 308 20.86 14.85 -1.12
CA ASN A 308 21.57 13.60 -0.88
C ASN A 308 23.07 13.86 -0.63
N VAL A 309 23.65 14.83 -1.33
CA VAL A 309 25.04 15.27 -1.09
C VAL A 309 25.19 15.89 0.29
N ASP A 310 24.23 16.71 0.74
CA ASP A 310 24.20 17.26 2.11
C ASP A 310 24.19 16.15 3.18
N ALA A 311 23.33 15.16 3.00
CA ALA A 311 23.23 14.05 3.92
C ALA A 311 24.50 13.18 3.92
N ALA A 312 25.09 12.92 2.75
CA ALA A 312 26.34 12.19 2.63
C ALA A 312 27.50 12.93 3.27
N TYR A 313 27.61 14.24 3.05
CA TYR A 313 28.62 15.07 3.71
C TYR A 313 28.52 15.01 5.23
N LYS A 314 27.32 15.19 5.79
CA LYS A 314 27.05 15.08 7.23
C LYS A 314 27.46 13.71 7.76
N ALA A 315 27.11 12.64 7.05
CA ALA A 315 27.46 11.27 7.46
C ALA A 315 28.97 11.03 7.48
N VAL A 316 29.70 11.60 6.50
CA VAL A 316 31.17 11.46 6.40
C VAL A 316 31.91 12.28 7.46
N VAL A 317 31.46 13.50 7.77
CA VAL A 317 32.13 14.37 8.77
C VAL A 317 31.65 14.14 10.20
N GLY A 318 30.71 13.22 10.41
CA GLY A 318 30.21 12.85 11.74
C GLY A 318 29.34 13.92 12.42
N ARG A 319 28.57 14.67 11.66
CA ARG A 319 27.72 15.76 12.16
C ARG A 319 26.23 15.51 11.88
#